data_fca848e75bef3c5e0cb1707d787d4a65
#
_entry.id   fca848e75bef3c5e0cb1707d787d4a65
#
_cell.length_a   1.000
_cell.length_b   1.000
_cell.length_c   1.000
_cell.angle_alpha   90.00
_cell.angle_beta   90.00
_cell.angle_gamma   90.00
#
_symmetry.space_group_name_H-M   'P 1'
#
loop_
_entity.id
_entity.type
_entity.pdbx_description
1 polymer ?
#
loop_
_entity_poly.entity_id
_entity_poly.type
_entity_poly.pdbx_seq_one_letter_code
_entity_poly.pdbx_strand_id
1 'polypeptide(L)'
;MSQNKIILPVALNSIQSQKFGRRVYQLKQGDQFFWLKLQIENINQDYEQSFLNELNCYTQLNALETPTHKVLCDFSIIDPYLQFQLDEAIIEQAIWIKDTELLFKPVSDQFPQEDVYGKLMSSLEVLENLHNYGFIHGDLKLQHFRSQQQHSYLIDFEQACSIDQNRYGLKPIITATPRYMAPELFHAQQKTFQSDIYALGIIWLEWLTQRRLSAKSYQDWAILHCQKLNVCLPDRFKYLECILKSMLNKKNEQRCSNIYQIKQVLSQIV
;
A
#
# COMPACT_ATOMS: atom_id res chain seq x y z
N MET A 1 29.64 27.24 -8.60
CA MET A 1 28.76 27.23 -9.78
C MET A 1 27.36 26.95 -9.24
N SER A 2 26.44 27.92 -9.28
CA SER A 2 25.06 27.70 -8.88
C SER A 2 24.42 26.76 -9.90
N GLN A 3 24.19 25.52 -9.55
CA GLN A 3 23.38 24.62 -10.37
C GLN A 3 21.99 25.26 -10.50
N ASN A 4 21.50 25.41 -11.72
CA ASN A 4 20.12 25.82 -11.96
C ASN A 4 19.19 24.81 -11.31
N LYS A 5 18.41 25.24 -10.31
CA LYS A 5 17.43 24.37 -9.63
C LYS A 5 16.32 24.00 -10.61
N ILE A 6 15.82 22.80 -10.47
CA ILE A 6 14.72 22.26 -11.28
C ILE A 6 13.40 22.89 -10.80
N ILE A 7 12.60 23.41 -11.73
CA ILE A 7 11.24 23.88 -11.46
C ILE A 7 10.32 22.66 -11.44
N LEU A 8 9.56 22.49 -10.35
CA LEU A 8 8.61 21.40 -10.22
C LEU A 8 7.37 21.62 -11.09
N PRO A 9 6.83 20.59 -11.73
CA PRO A 9 5.57 20.65 -12.46
C PRO A 9 4.38 20.82 -11.50
N VAL A 10 3.16 20.73 -12.02
CA VAL A 10 1.96 20.67 -11.18
C VAL A 10 1.92 19.36 -10.40
N ALA A 11 1.58 19.44 -9.10
CA ALA A 11 1.45 18.27 -8.25
C ALA A 11 0.29 17.38 -8.70
N LEU A 12 0.50 16.05 -8.71
CA LEU A 12 -0.43 15.06 -9.28
C LEU A 12 -1.39 14.45 -8.25
N ASN A 13 -1.12 14.60 -6.96
CA ASN A 13 -2.00 14.10 -5.91
C ASN A 13 -3.31 14.91 -5.81
N SER A 14 -4.31 14.37 -5.11
CA SER A 14 -5.63 14.99 -5.00
C SER A 14 -5.56 16.39 -4.41
N ILE A 15 -6.47 17.28 -4.83
CA ILE A 15 -6.61 18.65 -4.30
C ILE A 15 -6.77 18.63 -2.77
N GLN A 16 -7.50 17.65 -2.23
CA GLN A 16 -7.68 17.49 -0.80
C GLN A 16 -6.34 17.22 -0.08
N SER A 17 -5.53 16.31 -0.62
CA SER A 17 -4.21 16.01 -0.08
C SER A 17 -3.26 17.23 -0.20
N GLN A 18 -3.35 17.98 -1.30
CA GLN A 18 -2.57 19.20 -1.48
C GLN A 18 -2.93 20.31 -0.47
N LYS A 19 -4.22 20.42 -0.08
CA LYS A 19 -4.67 21.37 0.97
C LYS A 19 -4.05 21.06 2.33
N PHE A 20 -3.65 19.82 2.57
CA PHE A 20 -2.95 19.40 3.79
C PHE A 20 -1.43 19.41 3.66
N GLY A 21 -0.90 20.04 2.62
CA GLY A 21 0.53 20.26 2.41
C GLY A 21 1.26 19.14 1.67
N ARG A 22 0.60 17.99 1.35
CA ARG A 22 1.24 16.94 0.59
C ARG A 22 1.42 17.33 -0.86
N ARG A 23 2.61 17.05 -1.42
CA ARG A 23 2.90 17.23 -2.85
C ARG A 23 3.52 15.95 -3.40
N VAL A 24 3.01 15.51 -4.54
CA VAL A 24 3.53 14.35 -5.28
C VAL A 24 3.73 14.75 -6.73
N TYR A 25 4.92 14.55 -7.24
CA TYR A 25 5.29 14.88 -8.61
C TYR A 25 5.84 13.65 -9.32
N GLN A 26 5.61 13.55 -10.62
CA GLN A 26 6.34 12.62 -11.48
C GLN A 26 7.35 13.41 -12.30
N LEU A 27 8.60 13.01 -12.24
CA LEU A 27 9.72 13.67 -12.89
C LEU A 27 10.46 12.68 -13.78
N LYS A 28 10.98 13.17 -14.90
CA LYS A 28 11.79 12.36 -15.82
C LYS A 28 13.26 12.69 -15.63
N GLN A 29 14.08 11.66 -15.44
CA GLN A 29 15.54 11.76 -15.40
C GLN A 29 16.16 10.75 -16.38
N GLY A 30 16.74 11.23 -17.46
CA GLY A 30 17.13 10.37 -18.58
C GLY A 30 15.89 9.69 -19.19
N ASP A 31 15.93 8.36 -19.32
CA ASP A 31 14.81 7.56 -19.84
C ASP A 31 13.89 7.00 -18.75
N GLN A 32 14.13 7.36 -17.48
CA GLN A 32 13.36 6.84 -16.36
C GLN A 32 12.48 7.91 -15.74
N PHE A 33 11.33 7.46 -15.17
CA PHE A 33 10.45 8.29 -14.39
C PHE A 33 10.64 7.99 -12.90
N PHE A 34 10.45 9.04 -12.10
CA PHE A 34 10.54 9.00 -10.65
C PHE A 34 9.38 9.75 -10.04
N TRP A 35 8.98 9.31 -8.87
CA TRP A 35 8.02 10.00 -8.02
C TRP A 35 8.77 10.75 -6.94
N LEU A 36 8.51 12.05 -6.84
CA LEU A 36 8.96 12.90 -5.74
C LEU A 36 7.79 13.17 -4.82
N LYS A 37 7.93 12.79 -3.57
CA LYS A 37 6.93 13.05 -2.52
C LYS A 37 7.55 13.95 -1.46
N LEU A 38 6.87 15.06 -1.15
CA LEU A 38 7.30 16.02 -0.13
C LEU A 38 6.10 16.57 0.64
N GLN A 39 6.36 17.19 1.79
CA GLN A 39 5.38 17.77 2.68
C GLN A 39 5.74 19.22 2.98
N ILE A 40 4.77 20.14 2.82
CA ILE A 40 4.88 21.53 3.24
C ILE A 40 4.70 21.58 4.76
N GLU A 41 5.56 22.35 5.42
CA GLU A 41 5.54 22.53 6.86
C GLU A 41 4.41 23.46 7.34
N ASN A 42 3.97 23.22 8.57
CA ASN A 42 3.02 24.07 9.29
C ASN A 42 1.64 24.22 8.63
N ILE A 43 1.26 23.26 7.76
CA ILE A 43 -0.07 23.20 7.15
C ILE A 43 -1.00 22.28 7.93
N ASN A 44 -0.55 21.06 8.23
CA ASN A 44 -1.35 20.08 8.96
C ASN A 44 -0.44 19.07 9.69
N GLN A 45 -0.50 19.11 11.00
CA GLN A 45 0.38 18.31 11.87
C GLN A 45 0.22 16.79 11.65
N ASP A 46 -1.00 16.29 11.42
CA ASP A 46 -1.24 14.86 11.21
C ASP A 46 -0.60 14.37 9.90
N TYR A 47 -0.66 15.20 8.84
CA TYR A 47 -0.02 14.88 7.56
C TYR A 47 1.50 14.97 7.63
N GLU A 48 2.04 15.92 8.40
CA GLU A 48 3.47 16.03 8.65
C GLU A 48 3.98 14.80 9.42
N GLN A 49 3.29 14.43 10.49
CA GLN A 49 3.63 13.24 11.27
C GLN A 49 3.54 11.96 10.44
N SER A 50 2.53 11.84 9.59
CA SER A 50 2.35 10.73 8.66
C SER A 50 3.50 10.64 7.64
N PHE A 51 3.98 11.79 7.15
CA PHE A 51 5.13 11.83 6.25
C PHE A 51 6.44 11.45 6.94
N LEU A 52 6.67 11.97 8.15
CA LEU A 52 7.83 11.60 8.96
C LEU A 52 7.83 10.11 9.31
N ASN A 53 6.63 9.55 9.57
CA ASN A 53 6.47 8.11 9.77
C ASN A 53 6.89 7.32 8.51
N GLU A 54 6.48 7.77 7.33
CA GLU A 54 6.87 7.14 6.07
C GLU A 54 8.38 7.17 5.85
N LEU A 55 9.03 8.33 6.05
CA LEU A 55 10.50 8.45 5.97
C LEU A 55 11.21 7.48 6.92
N ASN A 56 10.73 7.37 8.14
CA ASN A 56 11.25 6.45 9.13
C ASN A 56 11.05 4.98 8.72
N CYS A 57 9.87 4.63 8.19
CA CYS A 57 9.61 3.28 7.68
C CYS A 57 10.54 2.91 6.53
N TYR A 58 10.76 3.81 5.56
CA TYR A 58 11.72 3.57 4.47
C TYR A 58 13.13 3.33 5.03
N THR A 59 13.57 4.15 5.98
CA THR A 59 14.90 4.02 6.60
C THR A 59 15.06 2.68 7.33
N GLN A 60 14.08 2.30 8.15
CA GLN A 60 14.11 1.06 8.92
C GLN A 60 14.04 -0.17 8.01
N LEU A 61 13.12 -0.20 7.05
CA LEU A 61 12.97 -1.31 6.11
C LEU A 61 14.23 -1.49 5.26
N ASN A 62 14.82 -0.39 4.77
CA ASN A 62 16.07 -0.45 4.00
C ASN A 62 17.24 -1.05 4.79
N ALA A 63 17.27 -0.85 6.11
CA ALA A 63 18.30 -1.44 6.98
C ALA A 63 18.07 -2.94 7.25
N LEU A 64 16.82 -3.42 7.10
CA LEU A 64 16.44 -4.81 7.36
C LEU A 64 16.42 -5.67 6.09
N GLU A 65 16.21 -5.07 4.92
CA GLU A 65 16.06 -5.78 3.65
C GLU A 65 17.31 -6.56 3.26
N THR A 66 17.07 -7.73 2.69
CA THR A 66 18.09 -8.55 2.05
C THR A 66 17.83 -8.64 0.53
N PRO A 67 18.81 -9.03 -0.29
CA PRO A 67 18.59 -9.18 -1.73
C PRO A 67 17.45 -10.13 -2.11
N THR A 68 17.17 -11.12 -1.26
CA THR A 68 16.14 -12.15 -1.48
C THR A 68 14.78 -11.81 -0.90
N HIS A 69 14.71 -10.85 0.04
CA HIS A 69 13.47 -10.47 0.74
C HIS A 69 13.24 -8.97 0.61
N LYS A 70 12.94 -8.55 -0.60
CA LYS A 70 12.68 -7.15 -0.93
C LYS A 70 11.24 -6.75 -0.60
N VAL A 71 11.07 -5.51 -0.15
CA VAL A 71 9.77 -4.83 0.06
C VAL A 71 9.74 -3.51 -0.67
N LEU A 72 10.88 -2.78 -0.68
CA LEU A 72 10.98 -1.42 -1.20
C LEU A 72 11.39 -1.40 -2.67
N CYS A 73 10.77 -0.51 -3.46
CA CYS A 73 11.32 -0.09 -4.75
C CYS A 73 12.65 0.65 -4.55
N ASP A 74 13.40 0.84 -5.63
CA ASP A 74 14.57 1.72 -5.61
C ASP A 74 14.12 3.13 -5.19
N PHE A 75 14.68 3.63 -4.11
CA PHE A 75 14.35 4.93 -3.52
C PHE A 75 15.58 5.67 -3.00
N SER A 76 15.40 6.95 -2.73
CA SER A 76 16.35 7.77 -1.99
C SER A 76 15.60 8.78 -1.12
N ILE A 77 16.12 9.06 0.07
CA ILE A 77 15.71 10.21 0.86
C ILE A 77 16.68 11.33 0.52
N ILE A 78 16.17 12.44 0.02
CA ILE A 78 16.96 13.56 -0.49
C ILE A 78 16.62 14.85 0.24
N ASP A 79 17.56 15.80 0.27
CA ASP A 79 17.28 17.19 0.58
C ASP A 79 16.76 17.88 -0.68
N PRO A 80 15.46 18.21 -0.74
CA PRO A 80 14.87 18.79 -1.94
C PRO A 80 15.34 20.22 -2.22
N TYR A 81 15.81 20.97 -1.21
CA TYR A 81 16.34 22.32 -1.40
C TYR A 81 17.61 22.37 -2.20
N LEU A 82 18.36 21.27 -2.29
CA LEU A 82 19.56 21.18 -3.09
C LEU A 82 19.29 21.08 -4.61
N GLN A 83 18.13 20.55 -4.99
CA GLN A 83 17.85 20.18 -6.38
C GLN A 83 16.69 20.98 -6.99
N PHE A 84 15.70 21.40 -6.19
CA PHE A 84 14.46 21.99 -6.68
C PHE A 84 14.30 23.46 -6.25
N GLN A 85 13.64 24.22 -7.11
CA GLN A 85 13.13 25.53 -6.74
C GLN A 85 11.82 25.31 -5.98
N LEU A 86 11.77 25.81 -4.74
CA LEU A 86 10.65 25.65 -3.83
C LEU A 86 10.20 27.03 -3.35
N ASP A 87 8.91 27.30 -3.48
CA ASP A 87 8.31 28.59 -3.10
C ASP A 87 7.70 28.54 -1.69
N GLU A 88 7.59 27.34 -1.10
CA GLU A 88 7.01 27.08 0.22
C GLU A 88 8.06 26.41 1.13
N ALA A 89 7.94 26.64 2.44
CA ALA A 89 8.74 25.89 3.42
C ALA A 89 8.27 24.44 3.47
N ILE A 90 9.20 23.50 3.28
CA ILE A 90 8.93 22.09 3.29
C ILE A 90 9.81 21.38 4.32
N ILE A 91 9.39 20.20 4.77
CA ILE A 91 10.24 19.30 5.55
C ILE A 91 11.53 19.05 4.75
N GLU A 92 12.70 19.19 5.42
CA GLU A 92 14.03 19.15 4.79
C GLU A 92 14.36 17.83 4.08
N GLN A 93 13.46 16.87 4.12
CA GLN A 93 13.59 15.56 3.47
C GLN A 93 12.43 15.30 2.52
N ALA A 94 12.75 14.69 1.39
CA ALA A 94 11.77 14.22 0.41
C ALA A 94 12.06 12.78 0.03
N ILE A 95 11.00 12.06 -0.37
CA ILE A 95 11.12 10.69 -0.86
C ILE A 95 11.17 10.73 -2.38
N TRP A 96 12.24 10.19 -2.94
CA TRP A 96 12.46 10.01 -4.37
C TRP A 96 12.40 8.54 -4.70
N ILE A 97 11.35 8.09 -5.41
CA ILE A 97 11.09 6.67 -5.71
C ILE A 97 11.12 6.48 -7.22
N LYS A 98 11.85 5.47 -7.68
CA LYS A 98 11.82 5.06 -9.08
C LYS A 98 10.41 4.59 -9.46
N ASP A 99 9.87 5.10 -10.56
CA ASP A 99 8.59 4.64 -11.08
C ASP A 99 8.71 3.20 -11.60
N THR A 100 7.74 2.39 -11.23
CA THR A 100 7.66 0.98 -11.58
C THR A 100 6.24 0.64 -12.01
N GLU A 101 6.04 -0.49 -12.64
CA GLU A 101 4.74 -0.89 -13.11
C GLU A 101 3.81 -1.32 -11.97
N LEU A 102 2.50 -1.24 -12.20
CA LEU A 102 1.51 -1.84 -11.30
C LEU A 102 1.61 -3.37 -11.36
N LEU A 103 1.63 -4.03 -10.20
CA LEU A 103 1.54 -5.48 -10.12
C LEU A 103 0.20 -5.97 -10.66
N PHE A 104 -0.89 -5.34 -10.24
CA PHE A 104 -2.26 -5.67 -10.62
C PHE A 104 -2.74 -4.80 -11.79
N LYS A 105 -2.29 -5.13 -13.00
CA LYS A 105 -2.83 -4.55 -14.24
C LYS A 105 -4.22 -5.13 -14.54
N PRO A 106 -5.09 -4.43 -15.30
CA PRO A 106 -6.39 -4.97 -15.70
C PRO A 106 -6.25 -6.35 -16.36
N VAL A 107 -7.12 -7.28 -15.97
CA VAL A 107 -7.15 -8.64 -16.48
C VAL A 107 -8.06 -8.69 -17.72
N SER A 108 -7.54 -9.10 -18.87
CA SER A 108 -8.34 -9.41 -20.04
C SER A 108 -8.89 -10.84 -19.95
N ASP A 109 -9.90 -11.16 -20.76
CA ASP A 109 -10.46 -12.54 -20.82
C ASP A 109 -9.43 -13.57 -21.31
N GLN A 110 -8.40 -13.12 -22.03
CA GLN A 110 -7.31 -13.94 -22.53
C GLN A 110 -6.10 -14.02 -21.57
N PHE A 111 -6.21 -13.43 -20.38
CA PHE A 111 -5.09 -13.42 -19.41
C PHE A 111 -4.86 -14.86 -18.91
N PRO A 112 -3.65 -15.44 -19.10
CA PRO A 112 -3.36 -16.81 -18.70
C PRO A 112 -3.53 -17.02 -17.19
N GLN A 113 -4.02 -18.20 -16.81
CA GLN A 113 -4.21 -18.55 -15.39
C GLN A 113 -2.90 -18.53 -14.61
N GLU A 114 -1.81 -18.94 -15.25
CA GLU A 114 -0.45 -18.92 -14.68
C GLU A 114 0.02 -17.51 -14.30
N ASP A 115 -0.33 -16.51 -15.15
CA ASP A 115 -0.03 -15.11 -14.88
C ASP A 115 -0.84 -14.58 -13.69
N VAL A 116 -2.11 -15.02 -13.56
CA VAL A 116 -2.93 -14.71 -12.37
C VAL A 116 -2.27 -15.27 -11.12
N TYR A 117 -1.91 -16.55 -11.14
CA TYR A 117 -1.22 -17.21 -10.03
C TYR A 117 0.07 -16.47 -9.65
N GLY A 118 0.91 -16.16 -10.63
CA GLY A 118 2.15 -15.41 -10.43
C GLY A 118 1.94 -14.07 -9.73
N LYS A 119 0.90 -13.30 -10.12
CA LYS A 119 0.57 -12.01 -9.47
C LYS A 119 0.08 -12.20 -8.04
N LEU A 120 -0.77 -13.20 -7.79
CA LEU A 120 -1.26 -13.49 -6.44
C LEU A 120 -0.11 -13.92 -5.53
N MET A 121 0.77 -14.82 -5.98
CA MET A 121 1.95 -15.25 -5.23
C MET A 121 2.91 -14.09 -4.95
N SER A 122 3.24 -13.28 -5.95
CA SER A 122 4.12 -12.11 -5.79
C SER A 122 3.58 -11.10 -4.79
N SER A 123 2.24 -10.88 -4.75
CA SER A 123 1.63 -10.00 -3.76
C SER A 123 1.69 -10.56 -2.34
N LEU A 124 1.58 -11.89 -2.18
CA LEU A 124 1.76 -12.56 -0.89
C LEU A 124 3.22 -12.48 -0.43
N GLU A 125 4.18 -12.70 -1.33
CA GLU A 125 5.60 -12.68 -1.00
C GLU A 125 6.06 -11.32 -0.49
N VAL A 126 5.72 -10.24 -1.19
CA VAL A 126 6.12 -8.89 -0.74
C VAL A 126 5.46 -8.52 0.59
N LEU A 127 4.20 -8.90 0.81
CA LEU A 127 3.51 -8.64 2.07
C LEU A 127 4.05 -9.54 3.21
N GLU A 128 4.40 -10.79 2.93
CA GLU A 128 5.05 -11.69 3.89
C GLU A 128 6.41 -11.14 4.33
N ASN A 129 7.21 -10.62 3.40
CA ASN A 129 8.47 -9.98 3.71
C ASN A 129 8.28 -8.78 4.65
N LEU A 130 7.32 -7.90 4.37
CA LEU A 130 6.98 -6.78 5.24
C LEU A 130 6.59 -7.25 6.66
N HIS A 131 5.71 -8.25 6.76
CA HIS A 131 5.27 -8.82 8.03
C HIS A 131 6.40 -9.50 8.79
N ASN A 132 7.31 -10.19 8.10
CA ASN A 132 8.50 -10.82 8.70
C ASN A 132 9.48 -9.79 9.26
N TYR A 133 9.53 -8.58 8.70
CA TYR A 133 10.26 -7.44 9.28
C TYR A 133 9.52 -6.79 10.46
N GLY A 134 8.35 -7.30 10.85
CA GLY A 134 7.57 -6.81 11.97
C GLY A 134 6.73 -5.56 11.67
N PHE A 135 6.50 -5.24 10.39
CA PHE A 135 5.71 -4.07 9.98
C PHE A 135 4.33 -4.47 9.47
N ILE A 136 3.33 -3.69 9.87
CA ILE A 136 1.97 -3.66 9.30
C ILE A 136 1.91 -2.48 8.35
N HIS A 137 1.44 -2.68 7.11
CA HIS A 137 1.30 -1.58 6.15
C HIS A 137 0.17 -0.61 6.55
N GLY A 138 -0.96 -1.16 6.92
CA GLY A 138 -2.07 -0.44 7.54
C GLY A 138 -2.94 0.39 6.60
N ASP A 139 -2.59 0.55 5.31
CA ASP A 139 -3.41 1.21 4.28
C ASP A 139 -3.12 0.65 2.87
N LEU A 140 -3.13 -0.69 2.73
CA LEU A 140 -2.91 -1.33 1.43
C LEU A 140 -3.99 -0.95 0.41
N LYS A 141 -3.53 -0.63 -0.81
CA LYS A 141 -4.36 -0.35 -1.99
C LYS A 141 -3.77 -1.06 -3.21
N LEU A 142 -4.57 -1.26 -4.23
CA LEU A 142 -4.11 -1.88 -5.47
C LEU A 142 -2.88 -1.18 -6.06
N GLN A 143 -2.85 0.16 -6.06
CA GLN A 143 -1.75 0.95 -6.62
C GLN A 143 -0.46 0.90 -5.79
N HIS A 144 -0.50 0.44 -4.53
CA HIS A 144 0.68 0.30 -3.69
C HIS A 144 1.50 -0.94 -4.02
N PHE A 145 0.91 -1.91 -4.72
CA PHE A 145 1.62 -3.07 -5.22
C PHE A 145 2.29 -2.75 -6.56
N ARG A 146 3.60 -2.71 -6.54
CA ARG A 146 4.44 -2.38 -7.70
C ARG A 146 5.23 -3.59 -8.16
N SER A 147 5.63 -3.61 -9.42
CA SER A 147 6.49 -4.68 -9.94
C SER A 147 7.54 -4.12 -10.90
N GLN A 148 8.73 -4.71 -10.83
CA GLN A 148 9.81 -4.46 -11.78
C GLN A 148 10.56 -5.77 -12.01
N GLN A 149 10.70 -6.17 -13.26
CA GLN A 149 11.24 -7.48 -13.62
C GLN A 149 10.46 -8.60 -12.95
N GLN A 150 11.08 -9.40 -12.09
CA GLN A 150 10.45 -10.52 -11.38
C GLN A 150 10.17 -10.23 -9.90
N HIS A 151 10.38 -8.98 -9.45
CA HIS A 151 10.21 -8.59 -8.06
C HIS A 151 8.97 -7.72 -7.88
N SER A 152 8.32 -7.90 -6.74
CA SER A 152 7.21 -7.06 -6.30
C SER A 152 7.62 -6.21 -5.11
N TYR A 153 7.03 -5.01 -5.03
CA TYR A 153 7.37 -4.00 -4.06
C TYR A 153 6.11 -3.36 -3.50
N LEU A 154 6.25 -2.73 -2.34
CA LEU A 154 5.23 -1.89 -1.73
C LEU A 154 5.70 -0.44 -1.66
N ILE A 155 4.76 0.49 -1.73
CA ILE A 155 4.98 1.93 -1.58
C ILE A 155 3.91 2.52 -0.66
N ASP A 156 4.14 3.77 -0.20
CA ASP A 156 3.18 4.55 0.59
C ASP A 156 3.01 4.01 2.02
N PHE A 157 4.08 4.12 2.81
CA PHE A 157 4.14 3.65 4.19
C PHE A 157 3.67 4.70 5.23
N GLU A 158 2.90 5.72 4.83
CA GLU A 158 2.41 6.76 5.74
C GLU A 158 1.66 6.21 6.94
N GLN A 159 0.95 5.11 6.76
CA GLN A 159 0.10 4.47 7.76
C GLN A 159 0.71 3.19 8.34
N ALA A 160 1.94 2.88 7.94
CA ALA A 160 2.63 1.70 8.43
C ALA A 160 3.05 1.87 9.90
N CYS A 161 3.09 0.76 10.62
CA CYS A 161 3.56 0.74 12.01
C CYS A 161 4.28 -0.57 12.29
N SER A 162 5.28 -0.52 13.18
CA SER A 162 5.85 -1.75 13.70
C SER A 162 4.90 -2.40 14.71
N ILE A 163 4.98 -3.72 14.82
CA ILE A 163 4.14 -4.48 15.76
C ILE A 163 4.41 -4.08 17.21
N ASP A 164 5.63 -3.66 17.52
CA ASP A 164 6.03 -3.21 18.86
C ASP A 164 5.45 -1.83 19.19
N GLN A 165 5.51 -0.87 18.25
CA GLN A 165 4.88 0.44 18.42
C GLN A 165 3.37 0.32 18.62
N ASN A 166 2.72 -0.62 17.92
CA ASN A 166 1.29 -0.88 18.03
C ASN A 166 0.90 -1.43 19.42
N ARG A 167 1.79 -2.21 20.08
CA ARG A 167 1.56 -2.77 21.41
C ARG A 167 1.65 -1.72 22.54
N TYR A 168 2.45 -0.67 22.38
CA TYR A 168 2.71 0.31 23.43
C TYR A 168 1.75 1.52 23.44
N GLY A 169 0.65 1.48 22.68
CA GLY A 169 -0.51 2.33 22.97
C GLY A 169 -0.40 3.80 22.56
N LEU A 170 0.51 4.17 21.67
CA LEU A 170 0.32 5.40 20.91
C LEU A 170 -0.95 5.17 20.07
N LYS A 171 -2.04 5.84 20.46
CA LYS A 171 -3.33 5.72 19.74
C LYS A 171 -3.06 6.04 18.27
N PRO A 172 -3.04 5.05 17.36
CA PRO A 172 -2.93 5.38 15.96
C PRO A 172 -4.20 6.16 15.62
N ILE A 173 -4.04 7.33 15.04
CA ILE A 173 -5.14 7.93 14.28
C ILE A 173 -5.48 6.87 13.25
N ILE A 174 -6.64 6.22 13.41
CA ILE A 174 -7.05 5.14 12.51
C ILE A 174 -7.43 5.79 11.18
N THR A 175 -6.43 6.00 10.38
CA THR A 175 -6.57 6.48 9.02
C THR A 175 -6.24 5.31 8.10
N ALA A 176 -7.25 4.73 7.50
CA ALA A 176 -7.14 3.76 6.44
C ALA A 176 -8.19 4.11 5.38
N THR A 177 -7.96 3.71 4.15
CA THR A 177 -8.90 3.93 3.06
C THR A 177 -10.13 3.04 3.25
N PRO A 178 -11.33 3.59 3.49
CA PRO A 178 -12.51 2.80 3.89
C PRO A 178 -12.85 1.64 2.94
N ARG A 179 -12.50 1.74 1.66
CA ARG A 179 -12.69 0.67 0.66
C ARG A 179 -11.96 -0.63 0.98
N TYR A 180 -10.77 -0.55 1.57
CA TYR A 180 -9.89 -1.70 1.86
C TYR A 180 -9.85 -2.02 3.36
N MET A 181 -10.58 -1.27 4.15
CA MET A 181 -10.52 -1.30 5.60
C MET A 181 -11.15 -2.57 6.16
N ALA A 182 -10.43 -3.27 7.02
CA ALA A 182 -10.94 -4.46 7.68
C ALA A 182 -12.04 -4.13 8.71
N PRO A 183 -13.01 -5.03 8.95
CA PRO A 183 -14.15 -4.78 9.84
C PRO A 183 -13.78 -4.27 11.23
N GLU A 184 -12.74 -4.81 11.84
CA GLU A 184 -12.25 -4.42 13.17
C GLU A 184 -11.81 -2.95 13.24
N LEU A 185 -11.33 -2.40 12.13
CA LEU A 185 -10.87 -1.01 12.08
C LEU A 185 -12.06 -0.02 12.09
N PHE A 186 -13.24 -0.40 11.60
CA PHE A 186 -14.47 0.40 11.76
C PHE A 186 -14.94 0.47 13.21
N HIS A 187 -14.46 -0.44 14.05
CA HIS A 187 -14.70 -0.45 15.51
C HIS A 187 -13.54 0.16 16.30
N ALA A 188 -12.67 0.93 15.65
CA ALA A 188 -11.51 1.58 16.26
C ALA A 188 -10.55 0.60 16.97
N GLN A 189 -10.47 -0.65 16.50
CA GLN A 189 -9.47 -1.61 16.98
C GLN A 189 -8.12 -1.37 16.29
N GLN A 190 -7.07 -1.88 16.88
CA GLN A 190 -5.71 -1.73 16.36
C GLN A 190 -5.53 -2.47 15.02
N LYS A 191 -4.64 -1.94 14.18
CA LYS A 191 -4.20 -2.62 12.96
C LYS A 191 -3.42 -3.88 13.31
N THR A 192 -3.57 -4.92 12.51
CA THR A 192 -2.89 -6.21 12.67
C THR A 192 -2.41 -6.73 11.32
N PHE A 193 -1.58 -7.77 11.31
CA PHE A 193 -1.25 -8.48 10.07
C PHE A 193 -2.50 -9.00 9.36
N GLN A 194 -3.51 -9.44 10.13
CA GLN A 194 -4.77 -9.87 9.56
C GLN A 194 -5.57 -8.72 8.91
N SER A 195 -5.41 -7.47 9.38
CA SER A 195 -6.02 -6.30 8.72
C SER A 195 -5.42 -6.07 7.32
N ASP A 196 -4.11 -6.26 7.16
CA ASP A 196 -3.44 -6.21 5.85
C ASP A 196 -3.86 -7.39 4.95
N ILE A 197 -4.00 -8.60 5.51
CA ILE A 197 -4.51 -9.78 4.77
C ILE A 197 -5.94 -9.51 4.26
N TYR A 198 -6.79 -8.87 5.05
CA TYR A 198 -8.13 -8.48 4.62
C TYR A 198 -8.07 -7.47 3.47
N ALA A 199 -7.26 -6.42 3.61
CA ALA A 199 -7.09 -5.41 2.56
C ALA A 199 -6.57 -6.04 1.24
N LEU A 200 -5.60 -6.96 1.31
CA LEU A 200 -5.13 -7.72 0.14
C LEU A 200 -6.25 -8.58 -0.45
N GLY A 201 -7.09 -9.20 0.38
CA GLY A 201 -8.27 -9.95 -0.08
C GLY A 201 -9.27 -9.08 -0.86
N ILE A 202 -9.50 -7.83 -0.43
CA ILE A 202 -10.33 -6.87 -1.19
C ILE A 202 -9.67 -6.51 -2.53
N ILE A 203 -8.36 -6.29 -2.53
CA ILE A 203 -7.61 -6.00 -3.77
C ILE A 203 -7.75 -7.16 -4.77
N TRP A 204 -7.59 -8.40 -4.31
CA TRP A 204 -7.78 -9.58 -5.15
C TRP A 204 -9.22 -9.70 -5.66
N LEU A 205 -10.22 -9.48 -4.80
CA LEU A 205 -11.62 -9.53 -5.18
C LEU A 205 -11.93 -8.52 -6.29
N GLU A 206 -11.52 -7.25 -6.12
CA GLU A 206 -11.70 -6.21 -7.13
C GLU A 206 -10.96 -6.52 -8.43
N TRP A 207 -9.72 -7.01 -8.32
CA TRP A 207 -8.89 -7.32 -9.48
C TRP A 207 -9.42 -8.52 -10.27
N LEU A 208 -9.81 -9.61 -9.61
CA LEU A 208 -10.34 -10.82 -10.27
C LEU A 208 -11.74 -10.60 -10.87
N THR A 209 -12.56 -9.79 -10.21
CA THR A 209 -13.91 -9.47 -10.71
C THR A 209 -13.95 -8.31 -11.69
N GLN A 210 -12.86 -7.53 -11.81
CA GLN A 210 -12.80 -6.26 -12.54
C GLN A 210 -13.92 -5.29 -12.09
N ARG A 211 -14.36 -5.41 -10.85
CA ARG A 211 -15.44 -4.59 -10.27
C ARG A 211 -14.91 -3.91 -9.02
N ARG A 212 -14.95 -2.60 -9.07
CA ARG A 212 -14.51 -1.77 -7.95
C ARG A 212 -15.64 -1.62 -6.93
N LEU A 213 -15.37 -1.92 -5.66
CA LEU A 213 -16.33 -1.67 -4.57
C LEU A 213 -16.62 -0.17 -4.47
N SER A 214 -17.86 0.18 -4.12
CA SER A 214 -18.29 1.56 -3.95
C SER A 214 -19.30 1.68 -2.81
N ALA A 215 -19.20 2.77 -2.07
CA ALA A 215 -20.15 3.16 -1.05
C ALA A 215 -20.26 4.69 -1.01
N LYS A 216 -21.38 5.21 -0.51
CA LYS A 216 -21.67 6.65 -0.54
C LYS A 216 -21.12 7.40 0.69
N SER A 217 -20.97 6.70 1.81
CA SER A 217 -20.53 7.26 3.09
C SER A 217 -19.61 6.31 3.84
N TYR A 218 -18.94 6.81 4.88
CA TYR A 218 -18.17 5.97 5.80
C TYR A 218 -19.02 4.88 6.47
N GLN A 219 -20.25 5.21 6.82
CA GLN A 219 -21.20 4.25 7.39
C GLN A 219 -21.59 3.15 6.40
N ASP A 220 -21.80 3.49 5.13
CA ASP A 220 -22.08 2.49 4.08
C ASP A 220 -20.89 1.56 3.88
N TRP A 221 -19.64 2.07 3.97
CA TRP A 221 -18.44 1.23 3.97
C TRP A 221 -18.42 0.28 5.17
N ALA A 222 -18.71 0.77 6.37
CA ALA A 222 -18.79 -0.07 7.56
C ALA A 222 -19.84 -1.18 7.41
N ILE A 223 -21.04 -0.84 6.93
CA ILE A 223 -22.11 -1.83 6.67
C ILE A 223 -21.66 -2.85 5.61
N LEU A 224 -21.01 -2.39 4.54
CA LEU A 224 -20.49 -3.27 3.49
C LEU A 224 -19.51 -4.29 4.08
N HIS A 225 -18.44 -3.83 4.72
CA HIS A 225 -17.38 -4.70 5.21
C HIS A 225 -17.81 -5.57 6.41
N CYS A 226 -18.55 -5.00 7.37
CA CYS A 226 -18.96 -5.73 8.56
C CYS A 226 -20.12 -6.71 8.33
N GLN A 227 -20.99 -6.45 7.32
CA GLN A 227 -22.23 -7.21 7.17
C GLN A 227 -22.46 -7.78 5.77
N LYS A 228 -22.38 -6.93 4.72
CA LYS A 228 -22.93 -7.25 3.39
C LYS A 228 -21.91 -7.86 2.42
N LEU A 229 -20.60 -7.67 2.64
CA LEU A 229 -19.60 -8.17 1.71
C LEU A 229 -19.75 -9.68 1.53
N ASN A 230 -19.90 -10.09 0.27
CA ASN A 230 -19.94 -11.48 -0.13
C ASN A 230 -18.89 -11.73 -1.22
N VAL A 231 -18.22 -12.87 -1.15
CA VAL A 231 -17.22 -13.30 -2.13
C VAL A 231 -17.93 -14.12 -3.22
N CYS A 232 -17.95 -13.56 -4.41
CA CYS A 232 -18.44 -14.24 -5.61
C CYS A 232 -17.50 -13.93 -6.77
N LEU A 233 -16.85 -14.94 -7.31
CA LEU A 233 -15.90 -14.82 -8.41
C LEU A 233 -16.50 -15.32 -9.73
N PRO A 234 -16.01 -14.80 -10.88
CA PRO A 234 -16.29 -15.39 -12.18
C PRO A 234 -15.90 -16.88 -12.21
N ASP A 235 -16.58 -17.68 -13.03
CA ASP A 235 -16.40 -19.15 -13.06
C ASP A 235 -14.94 -19.56 -13.26
N ARG A 236 -14.20 -18.85 -14.10
CA ARG A 236 -12.77 -19.09 -14.33
C ARG A 236 -11.88 -18.94 -13.09
N PHE A 237 -12.33 -18.22 -12.06
CA PHE A 237 -11.60 -17.98 -10.81
C PHE A 237 -12.27 -18.59 -9.58
N LYS A 238 -13.31 -19.39 -9.76
CA LYS A 238 -14.11 -19.93 -8.68
C LYS A 238 -13.31 -20.80 -7.70
N TYR A 239 -12.25 -21.42 -8.18
CA TYR A 239 -11.30 -22.19 -7.39
C TYR A 239 -10.59 -21.35 -6.31
N LEU A 240 -10.51 -20.01 -6.45
CA LEU A 240 -9.93 -19.08 -5.47
C LEU A 240 -10.91 -18.63 -4.38
N GLU A 241 -12.21 -18.95 -4.50
CA GLU A 241 -13.22 -18.45 -3.55
C GLU A 241 -12.96 -18.87 -2.11
N CYS A 242 -12.46 -20.09 -1.89
CA CYS A 242 -12.17 -20.59 -0.54
C CYS A 242 -11.09 -19.75 0.14
N ILE A 243 -10.01 -19.44 -0.58
CA ILE A 243 -8.92 -18.58 -0.10
C ILE A 243 -9.44 -17.19 0.20
N LEU A 244 -10.16 -16.57 -0.74
CA LEU A 244 -10.71 -15.23 -0.54
C LEU A 244 -11.69 -15.16 0.63
N LYS A 245 -12.55 -16.17 0.82
CA LYS A 245 -13.45 -16.25 1.99
C LYS A 245 -12.66 -16.31 3.30
N SER A 246 -11.53 -17.03 3.33
CA SER A 246 -10.63 -17.09 4.48
C SER A 246 -9.96 -15.73 4.76
N MET A 247 -9.44 -15.05 3.72
CA MET A 247 -8.83 -13.72 3.85
C MET A 247 -9.84 -12.64 4.24
N LEU A 248 -11.08 -12.74 3.76
CA LEU A 248 -12.16 -11.76 3.95
C LEU A 248 -13.12 -12.13 5.10
N ASN A 249 -12.72 -13.06 5.99
CA ASN A 249 -13.53 -13.34 7.16
C ASN A 249 -13.68 -12.08 8.00
N LYS A 250 -14.94 -11.79 8.37
CA LYS A 250 -15.31 -10.58 9.12
C LYS A 250 -14.76 -10.57 10.54
N LYS A 251 -14.63 -11.75 11.14
CA LYS A 251 -14.06 -11.93 12.48
C LYS A 251 -12.55 -12.12 12.35
N ASN A 252 -11.79 -11.24 12.98
CA ASN A 252 -10.33 -11.26 12.91
C ASN A 252 -9.73 -12.60 13.35
N GLU A 253 -10.25 -13.18 14.43
CA GLU A 253 -9.80 -14.45 15.01
C GLU A 253 -10.10 -15.68 14.13
N GLN A 254 -11.02 -15.56 13.17
CA GLN A 254 -11.38 -16.62 12.21
C GLN A 254 -10.73 -16.40 10.83
N ARG A 255 -10.09 -15.24 10.64
CA ARG A 255 -9.37 -14.90 9.42
C ARG A 255 -8.06 -15.66 9.38
N CYS A 256 -7.57 -15.97 8.19
CA CYS A 256 -6.23 -16.52 8.02
C CYS A 256 -5.20 -15.70 8.80
N SER A 257 -4.41 -16.36 9.64
CA SER A 257 -3.53 -15.68 10.60
C SER A 257 -2.19 -15.24 10.02
N ASN A 258 -1.74 -15.89 8.94
CA ASN A 258 -0.47 -15.57 8.29
C ASN A 258 -0.50 -15.90 6.79
N ILE A 259 0.42 -15.29 6.06
CA ILE A 259 0.51 -15.40 4.61
C ILE A 259 0.99 -16.78 4.17
N TYR A 260 1.83 -17.44 4.97
CA TYR A 260 2.31 -18.77 4.67
C TYR A 260 1.17 -19.78 4.44
N GLN A 261 0.13 -19.75 5.27
CA GLN A 261 -1.06 -20.60 5.10
C GLN A 261 -1.77 -20.33 3.76
N ILE A 262 -1.89 -19.06 3.38
CA ILE A 262 -2.52 -18.68 2.10
C ILE A 262 -1.70 -19.21 0.93
N LYS A 263 -0.37 -19.06 0.97
CA LYS A 263 0.56 -19.59 -0.06
C LYS A 263 0.47 -21.11 -0.18
N GLN A 264 0.40 -21.84 0.94
CA GLN A 264 0.24 -23.30 0.94
C GLN A 264 -1.06 -23.74 0.25
N VAL A 265 -2.18 -23.09 0.57
CA VAL A 265 -3.46 -23.41 -0.08
C VAL A 265 -3.42 -23.04 -1.56
N LEU A 266 -2.88 -21.87 -1.90
CA LEU A 266 -2.80 -21.39 -3.28
C LEU A 266 -1.94 -22.34 -4.15
N SER A 267 -0.82 -22.85 -3.63
CA SER A 267 0.06 -23.78 -4.35
C SER A 267 -0.53 -25.19 -4.56
N GLN A 268 -1.60 -25.55 -3.84
CA GLN A 268 -2.28 -26.84 -4.00
C GLN A 268 -3.43 -26.79 -5.02
N ILE A 269 -3.86 -25.61 -5.42
CA ILE A 269 -5.05 -25.42 -6.27
C ILE A 269 -4.66 -25.23 -7.74
N VAL A 270 -3.41 -24.88 -7.99
CA VAL A 270 -2.82 -24.67 -9.32
C VAL A 270 -1.85 -25.79 -9.64
#